data_cadf42179e9461c4813f2d438422af31
#
_entry.id   cadf42179e9461c4813f2d438422af31
#
_cell.length_a   1.000
_cell.length_b   1.000
_cell.length_c   1.000
_cell.angle_alpha   90.00
_cell.angle_beta   90.00
_cell.angle_gamma   90.00
#
_symmetry.space_group_name_H-M   'P 1'
#
loop_
_entity.id
_entity.type
_entity.pdbx_description
1 polymer ?
#
loop_
_entity_poly.entity_id
_entity_poly.type
_entity_poly.pdbx_seq_one_letter_code
_entity_poly.pdbx_strand_id
1 'polypeptide(L)'
;MNELNEFLTHLLIERGLSPNSYEAYRRDLTSYHGHLNKQGISSFAGAKRQDVQSFIASLRRRGLAPSSIARHVSAVRIFHRFLISEGLAKADPTEHVRVPKQPRRLPVVLNRQEILSLLDQPDHTTHLGLRDRAILEFMYATGLRASELLNFRKPDLLFDTGLSRIFGKGGKERLVPVGRQAINIIRNYLHRVRPTLATADSGEVLFLNARGRKLSRMGLWKILDIYVGLAGLDKKVSPHTIRHSFATHLLEGGADLRAVQEMLGHVDITTTQIYTHVDRKYLKDMYTRYHPRG
;
A
#
# COMPACT_ATOMS: atom_id res chain seq x y z
N MET A 1 17.78 6.50 -25.07
CA MET A 1 18.02 6.46 -23.58
C MET A 1 17.96 7.85 -22.96
N ASN A 2 18.38 8.92 -23.68
CA ASN A 2 18.31 10.29 -23.17
C ASN A 2 16.85 10.71 -22.91
N GLU A 3 15.95 10.48 -23.87
CA GLU A 3 14.51 10.78 -23.77
C GLU A 3 13.85 10.10 -22.56
N LEU A 4 14.27 8.86 -22.21
CA LEU A 4 13.76 8.15 -21.03
C LEU A 4 14.20 8.85 -19.74
N ASN A 5 15.44 9.29 -19.65
CA ASN A 5 15.94 9.98 -18.47
C ASN A 5 15.28 11.36 -18.30
N GLU A 6 15.10 12.10 -19.39
CA GLU A 6 14.37 13.37 -19.40
C GLU A 6 12.93 13.19 -18.91
N PHE A 7 12.22 12.20 -19.43
CA PHE A 7 10.86 11.86 -18.98
C PHE A 7 10.82 11.50 -17.48
N LEU A 8 11.75 10.68 -17.02
CA LEU A 8 11.79 10.27 -15.61
C LEU A 8 12.10 11.46 -14.69
N THR A 9 12.94 12.38 -15.15
CA THR A 9 13.25 13.64 -14.44
C THR A 9 12.03 14.56 -14.42
N HIS A 10 11.34 14.74 -15.55
CA HIS A 10 10.07 15.48 -15.62
C HIS A 10 9.03 14.93 -14.66
N LEU A 11 8.86 13.61 -14.59
CA LEU A 11 7.93 12.98 -13.66
C LEU A 11 8.29 13.22 -12.19
N LEU A 12 9.58 13.26 -11.86
CA LEU A 12 10.04 13.54 -10.48
C LEU A 12 9.78 14.99 -10.09
N ILE A 13 10.17 15.93 -10.96
CA ILE A 13 10.16 17.37 -10.64
C ILE A 13 8.74 17.93 -10.73
N GLU A 14 8.04 17.69 -11.81
CA GLU A 14 6.77 18.35 -12.07
C GLU A 14 5.57 17.59 -11.53
N ARG A 15 5.63 16.25 -11.45
CA ARG A 15 4.52 15.42 -10.96
C ARG A 15 4.72 14.84 -9.57
N GLY A 16 5.83 15.14 -8.91
CA GLY A 16 6.11 14.69 -7.54
C GLY A 16 5.96 13.17 -7.37
N LEU A 17 6.47 12.39 -8.35
CA LEU A 17 6.32 10.93 -8.30
C LEU A 17 7.08 10.34 -7.11
N SER A 18 6.45 9.32 -6.48
CA SER A 18 7.16 8.57 -5.45
C SER A 18 8.31 7.75 -6.03
N PRO A 19 9.38 7.48 -5.26
CA PRO A 19 10.50 6.63 -5.70
C PRO A 19 10.05 5.28 -6.27
N ASN A 20 9.03 4.66 -5.66
CA ASN A 20 8.47 3.39 -6.15
C ASN A 20 7.80 3.53 -7.53
N SER A 21 7.11 4.64 -7.77
CA SER A 21 6.49 4.92 -9.07
C SER A 21 7.55 5.19 -10.13
N TYR A 22 8.57 5.97 -9.80
CA TYR A 22 9.74 6.21 -10.66
C TYR A 22 10.38 4.89 -11.11
N GLU A 23 10.72 4.02 -10.16
CA GLU A 23 11.32 2.72 -10.47
C GLU A 23 10.39 1.80 -11.29
N ALA A 24 9.08 1.90 -11.10
CA ALA A 24 8.12 1.16 -11.89
C ALA A 24 8.10 1.66 -13.35
N TYR A 25 8.03 2.97 -13.56
CA TYR A 25 8.10 3.56 -14.91
C TYR A 25 9.43 3.23 -15.60
N ARG A 26 10.55 3.38 -14.87
CA ARG A 26 11.88 3.07 -15.40
C ARG A 26 11.95 1.62 -15.91
N ARG A 27 11.54 0.66 -15.09
CA ARG A 27 11.55 -0.78 -15.47
C ARG A 27 10.64 -1.07 -16.66
N ASP A 28 9.45 -0.50 -16.68
CA ASP A 28 8.47 -0.74 -17.75
C ASP A 28 8.97 -0.19 -19.08
N LEU A 29 9.51 1.04 -19.09
CA LEU A 29 10.01 1.68 -20.29
C LEU A 29 11.35 1.11 -20.75
N THR A 30 12.21 0.67 -19.84
CA THR A 30 13.42 -0.09 -20.21
C THR A 30 13.05 -1.41 -20.89
N SER A 31 12.01 -2.11 -20.42
CA SER A 31 11.50 -3.34 -21.07
C SER A 31 10.95 -3.04 -22.46
N TYR A 32 10.26 -1.91 -22.64
CA TYR A 32 9.75 -1.45 -23.93
C TYR A 32 10.89 -1.11 -24.90
N HIS A 33 11.87 -0.31 -24.46
CA HIS A 33 13.05 0.02 -25.23
C HIS A 33 13.81 -1.22 -25.72
N GLY A 34 14.04 -2.17 -24.80
CA GLY A 34 14.69 -3.45 -25.16
C GLY A 34 13.91 -4.26 -26.20
N HIS A 35 12.58 -4.13 -26.21
CA HIS A 35 11.75 -4.77 -27.24
C HIS A 35 11.89 -4.08 -28.61
N LEU A 36 11.86 -2.74 -28.63
CA LEU A 36 12.05 -1.95 -29.85
C LEU A 36 13.43 -2.21 -30.48
N ASN A 37 14.49 -2.22 -29.67
CA ASN A 37 15.85 -2.48 -30.15
C ASN A 37 15.99 -3.85 -30.81
N LYS A 38 15.31 -4.89 -30.29
CA LYS A 38 15.27 -6.23 -30.90
C LYS A 38 14.58 -6.25 -32.27
N GLN A 39 13.78 -5.23 -32.58
CA GLN A 39 13.12 -5.05 -33.86
C GLN A 39 13.87 -4.04 -34.78
N GLY A 40 15.07 -3.62 -34.39
CA GLY A 40 15.86 -2.66 -35.14
C GLY A 40 15.41 -1.20 -35.00
N ILE A 41 14.53 -0.90 -34.03
CA ILE A 41 14.01 0.44 -33.78
C ILE A 41 14.83 1.06 -32.65
N SER A 42 15.73 1.95 -32.97
CA SER A 42 16.68 2.57 -32.01
C SER A 42 16.11 3.79 -31.26
N SER A 43 15.07 4.45 -31.81
CA SER A 43 14.44 5.63 -31.20
C SER A 43 12.98 5.35 -30.85
N PHE A 44 12.54 5.85 -29.70
CA PHE A 44 11.14 5.79 -29.31
C PHE A 44 10.21 6.55 -30.27
N ALA A 45 10.69 7.67 -30.84
CA ALA A 45 9.95 8.48 -31.80
C ALA A 45 9.65 7.72 -33.12
N GLY A 46 10.46 6.70 -33.45
CA GLY A 46 10.27 5.85 -34.62
C GLY A 46 9.25 4.71 -34.41
N ALA A 47 8.79 4.52 -33.19
CA ALA A 47 7.86 3.43 -32.87
C ALA A 47 6.48 3.68 -33.51
N LYS A 48 5.93 2.63 -34.11
CA LYS A 48 4.61 2.60 -34.72
C LYS A 48 3.62 1.81 -33.85
N ARG A 49 2.34 1.94 -34.14
CA ARG A 49 1.27 1.17 -33.47
C ARG A 49 1.54 -0.35 -33.45
N GLN A 50 2.05 -0.89 -34.54
CA GLN A 50 2.38 -2.32 -34.65
C GLN A 50 3.45 -2.75 -33.66
N ASP A 51 4.42 -1.89 -33.37
CA ASP A 51 5.52 -2.18 -32.42
C ASP A 51 5.01 -2.21 -30.99
N VAL A 52 4.10 -1.30 -30.65
CA VAL A 52 3.42 -1.33 -29.33
C VAL A 52 2.55 -2.60 -29.18
N GLN A 53 1.83 -2.99 -30.23
CA GLN A 53 1.03 -4.24 -30.23
C GLN A 53 1.94 -5.46 -30.10
N SER A 54 3.05 -5.50 -30.81
CA SER A 54 4.08 -6.53 -30.73
C SER A 54 4.69 -6.63 -29.33
N PHE A 55 4.96 -5.48 -28.70
CA PHE A 55 5.40 -5.43 -27.31
C PHE A 55 4.36 -6.06 -26.36
N ILE A 56 3.10 -5.69 -26.48
CA ILE A 56 2.01 -6.27 -25.67
C ILE A 56 1.93 -7.79 -25.87
N ALA A 57 2.03 -8.27 -27.12
CA ALA A 57 2.06 -9.69 -27.43
C ALA A 57 3.27 -10.40 -26.77
N SER A 58 4.43 -9.73 -26.75
CA SER A 58 5.62 -10.25 -26.08
C SER A 58 5.45 -10.38 -24.56
N LEU A 59 4.80 -9.41 -23.91
CA LEU A 59 4.48 -9.47 -22.50
C LEU A 59 3.53 -10.63 -22.16
N ARG A 60 2.54 -10.88 -23.04
CA ARG A 60 1.63 -12.04 -22.90
C ARG A 60 2.38 -13.36 -23.02
N ARG A 61 3.24 -13.51 -24.04
CA ARG A 61 4.07 -14.73 -24.21
C ARG A 61 5.00 -14.99 -23.01
N ARG A 62 5.44 -13.94 -22.33
CA ARG A 62 6.22 -14.04 -21.09
C ARG A 62 5.38 -14.38 -19.86
N GLY A 63 4.06 -14.60 -20.00
CA GLY A 63 3.17 -14.97 -18.92
C GLY A 63 2.82 -13.86 -17.92
N LEU A 64 2.98 -12.58 -18.29
CA LEU A 64 2.63 -11.49 -17.40
C LEU A 64 1.11 -11.43 -17.16
N ALA A 65 0.73 -11.16 -15.91
CA ALA A 65 -0.67 -10.94 -15.54
C ALA A 65 -1.29 -9.76 -16.31
N PRO A 66 -2.59 -9.79 -16.63
CA PRO A 66 -3.27 -8.70 -17.34
C PRO A 66 -3.11 -7.32 -16.69
N SER A 67 -3.07 -7.26 -15.36
CA SER A 67 -2.82 -6.03 -14.60
C SER A 67 -1.41 -5.47 -14.84
N SER A 68 -0.41 -6.34 -14.91
CA SER A 68 0.96 -5.95 -15.22
C SER A 68 1.08 -5.44 -16.65
N ILE A 69 0.44 -6.10 -17.61
CA ILE A 69 0.39 -5.65 -19.00
C ILE A 69 -0.27 -4.28 -19.11
N ALA A 70 -1.41 -4.08 -18.43
CA ALA A 70 -2.10 -2.80 -18.41
C ALA A 70 -1.21 -1.67 -17.86
N ARG A 71 -0.42 -1.95 -16.82
CA ARG A 71 0.54 -1.00 -16.24
C ARG A 71 1.64 -0.63 -17.24
N HIS A 72 2.24 -1.63 -17.91
CA HIS A 72 3.23 -1.37 -18.98
C HIS A 72 2.66 -0.49 -20.09
N VAL A 73 1.44 -0.79 -20.56
CA VAL A 73 0.81 0.02 -21.63
C VAL A 73 0.53 1.44 -21.15
N SER A 74 0.10 1.62 -19.90
CA SER A 74 -0.10 2.95 -19.33
C SER A 74 1.22 3.74 -19.25
N ALA A 75 2.31 3.09 -18.85
CA ALA A 75 3.63 3.71 -18.82
C ALA A 75 4.07 4.16 -20.23
N VAL A 76 3.96 3.28 -21.23
CA VAL A 76 4.28 3.57 -22.63
C VAL A 76 3.42 4.72 -23.17
N ARG A 77 2.11 4.74 -22.85
CA ARG A 77 1.19 5.80 -23.28
C ARG A 77 1.57 7.17 -22.71
N ILE A 78 1.84 7.24 -21.41
CA ILE A 78 2.22 8.50 -20.76
C ILE A 78 3.55 8.98 -21.32
N PHE A 79 4.49 8.08 -21.58
CA PHE A 79 5.78 8.38 -22.16
C PHE A 79 5.67 8.94 -23.60
N HIS A 80 4.90 8.30 -24.49
CA HIS A 80 4.72 8.82 -25.86
C HIS A 80 4.00 10.17 -25.90
N ARG A 81 3.05 10.41 -24.97
CA ARG A 81 2.45 11.75 -24.83
C ARG A 81 3.46 12.80 -24.41
N PHE A 82 4.37 12.45 -23.52
CA PHE A 82 5.50 13.32 -23.16
C PHE A 82 6.40 13.60 -24.39
N LEU A 83 6.74 12.60 -25.19
CA LEU A 83 7.55 12.81 -26.39
C LEU A 83 6.87 13.77 -27.39
N ILE A 84 5.55 13.75 -27.48
CA ILE A 84 4.79 14.69 -28.32
C ILE A 84 4.81 16.10 -27.71
N SER A 85 4.55 16.23 -26.41
CA SER A 85 4.55 17.55 -25.75
C SER A 85 5.90 18.25 -25.83
N GLU A 86 7.00 17.49 -25.83
CA GLU A 86 8.36 18.02 -26.00
C GLU A 86 8.79 18.16 -27.48
N GLY A 87 7.89 17.88 -28.44
CA GLY A 87 8.22 17.97 -29.87
C GLY A 87 9.17 16.89 -30.38
N LEU A 88 9.47 15.87 -29.58
CA LEU A 88 10.37 14.75 -29.89
C LEU A 88 9.73 13.69 -30.80
N ALA A 89 8.39 13.62 -30.82
CA ALA A 89 7.63 12.72 -31.70
C ALA A 89 6.48 13.46 -32.37
N LYS A 90 6.10 12.99 -33.58
CA LYS A 90 4.99 13.59 -34.36
C LYS A 90 3.64 12.91 -34.16
N ALA A 91 3.62 11.69 -33.66
CA ALA A 91 2.41 10.89 -33.51
C ALA A 91 2.49 10.00 -32.26
N ASP A 92 1.31 9.70 -31.67
CA ASP A 92 1.18 8.78 -30.54
C ASP A 92 0.89 7.34 -31.05
N PRO A 93 1.86 6.42 -31.03
CA PRO A 93 1.63 5.04 -31.46
C PRO A 93 0.66 4.27 -30.53
N THR A 94 0.30 4.86 -29.38
CA THR A 94 -0.57 4.21 -28.37
C THR A 94 -2.03 4.65 -28.46
N GLU A 95 -2.36 5.64 -29.30
CA GLU A 95 -3.68 6.29 -29.33
C GLU A 95 -4.85 5.30 -29.45
N HIS A 96 -4.73 4.33 -30.35
CA HIS A 96 -5.77 3.31 -30.59
C HIS A 96 -5.40 1.92 -30.06
N VAL A 97 -4.43 1.83 -29.15
CA VAL A 97 -4.02 0.55 -28.55
C VAL A 97 -5.00 0.17 -27.44
N ARG A 98 -5.71 -0.95 -27.67
CA ARG A 98 -6.63 -1.50 -26.65
C ARG A 98 -5.85 -2.23 -25.56
N VAL A 99 -6.09 -1.84 -24.33
CA VAL A 99 -5.58 -2.55 -23.14
C VAL A 99 -6.54 -3.69 -22.82
N PRO A 100 -6.04 -4.89 -22.46
CA PRO A 100 -6.92 -5.96 -22.00
C PRO A 100 -7.80 -5.47 -20.85
N LYS A 101 -9.12 -5.61 -20.98
CA LYS A 101 -10.03 -5.33 -19.87
C LYS A 101 -9.71 -6.28 -18.73
N GLN A 102 -9.44 -5.72 -17.57
CA GLN A 102 -9.30 -6.53 -16.36
C GLN A 102 -10.69 -6.93 -15.88
N PRO A 103 -10.95 -8.21 -15.61
CA PRO A 103 -12.18 -8.57 -14.92
C PRO A 103 -12.20 -7.84 -13.57
N ARG A 104 -13.27 -7.09 -13.29
CA ARG A 104 -13.47 -6.48 -11.98
C ARG A 104 -13.71 -7.62 -10.99
N ARG A 105 -12.69 -7.98 -10.23
CA ARG A 105 -12.86 -8.87 -9.08
C ARG A 105 -13.43 -8.03 -7.95
N LEU A 106 -14.50 -8.51 -7.33
CA LEU A 106 -14.99 -7.91 -6.09
C LEU A 106 -13.86 -7.97 -5.05
N PRO A 107 -13.65 -6.90 -4.30
CA PRO A 107 -12.66 -6.89 -3.23
C PRO A 107 -12.98 -8.00 -2.23
N VAL A 108 -11.96 -8.73 -1.81
CA VAL A 108 -12.10 -9.73 -0.75
C VAL A 108 -12.22 -9.00 0.59
N VAL A 109 -13.28 -9.29 1.34
CA VAL A 109 -13.52 -8.80 2.70
C VAL A 109 -13.57 -10.00 3.63
N LEU A 110 -12.93 -9.90 4.78
CA LEU A 110 -13.12 -10.82 5.89
C LEU A 110 -14.32 -10.35 6.71
N ASN A 111 -15.22 -11.25 7.04
CA ASN A 111 -16.28 -10.95 8.00
C ASN A 111 -15.73 -10.83 9.43
N ARG A 112 -16.58 -10.43 10.40
CA ARG A 112 -16.13 -10.23 11.79
C ARG A 112 -15.59 -11.51 12.43
N GLN A 113 -16.17 -12.66 12.17
CA GLN A 113 -15.69 -13.93 12.72
C GLN A 113 -14.36 -14.34 12.13
N GLU A 114 -14.19 -14.21 10.80
CA GLU A 114 -12.94 -14.50 10.10
C GLU A 114 -11.78 -13.61 10.58
N ILE A 115 -12.05 -12.30 10.79
CA ILE A 115 -11.01 -11.41 11.31
C ILE A 115 -10.63 -11.75 12.75
N LEU A 116 -11.60 -12.06 13.61
CA LEU A 116 -11.34 -12.45 14.99
C LEU A 116 -10.56 -13.76 15.04
N SER A 117 -10.97 -14.75 14.23
CA SER A 117 -10.23 -16.01 14.11
C SER A 117 -8.78 -15.77 13.69
N LEU A 118 -8.53 -14.91 12.72
CA LEU A 118 -7.17 -14.55 12.29
C LEU A 118 -6.35 -13.89 13.39
N LEU A 119 -6.95 -12.95 14.15
CA LEU A 119 -6.28 -12.21 15.22
C LEU A 119 -5.93 -13.10 16.42
N ASP A 120 -6.65 -14.18 16.64
CA ASP A 120 -6.45 -15.07 17.77
C ASP A 120 -5.45 -16.23 17.49
N GLN A 121 -4.99 -16.39 16.23
CA GLN A 121 -4.03 -17.44 15.87
C GLN A 121 -2.62 -17.29 16.49
N PRO A 122 -2.06 -16.07 16.62
CA PRO A 122 -0.70 -15.95 17.15
C PRO A 122 -0.59 -16.46 18.58
N ASP A 123 0.34 -17.39 18.80
CA ASP A 123 0.62 -17.95 20.12
C ASP A 123 1.25 -16.90 21.06
N HIS A 124 0.50 -16.47 22.07
CA HIS A 124 0.92 -15.44 23.02
C HIS A 124 1.90 -15.94 24.10
N THR A 125 2.25 -17.20 24.08
CA THR A 125 3.31 -17.73 24.95
C THR A 125 4.71 -17.48 24.38
N THR A 126 4.79 -17.25 23.06
CA THR A 126 6.06 -17.00 22.37
C THR A 126 6.28 -15.52 22.10
N HIS A 127 7.54 -15.08 22.10
CA HIS A 127 7.91 -13.70 21.80
C HIS A 127 7.48 -13.28 20.40
N LEU A 128 7.69 -14.14 19.39
CA LEU A 128 7.30 -13.82 18.03
C LEU A 128 5.78 -13.83 17.83
N GLY A 129 5.06 -14.71 18.52
CA GLY A 129 3.61 -14.72 18.48
C GLY A 129 3.00 -13.47 19.12
N LEU A 130 3.52 -13.00 20.27
CA LEU A 130 3.10 -11.72 20.86
C LEU A 130 3.35 -10.53 19.92
N ARG A 131 4.50 -10.52 19.23
CA ARG A 131 4.79 -9.51 18.19
C ARG A 131 3.78 -9.59 17.05
N ASP A 132 3.51 -10.78 16.53
CA ASP A 132 2.66 -10.98 15.37
C ASP A 132 1.21 -10.63 15.70
N ARG A 133 0.75 -10.97 16.91
CA ARG A 133 -0.55 -10.52 17.42
C ARG A 133 -0.64 -9.00 17.45
N ALA A 134 0.39 -8.31 17.95
CA ALA A 134 0.41 -6.85 17.97
C ALA A 134 0.39 -6.24 16.57
N ILE A 135 1.06 -6.86 15.60
CA ILE A 135 1.04 -6.46 14.19
C ILE A 135 -0.39 -6.58 13.61
N LEU A 136 -1.00 -7.75 13.74
CA LEU A 136 -2.33 -8.03 13.18
C LEU A 136 -3.42 -7.15 13.82
N GLU A 137 -3.42 -7.03 15.14
CA GLU A 137 -4.36 -6.17 15.88
C GLU A 137 -4.20 -4.70 15.46
N PHE A 138 -2.97 -4.20 15.36
CA PHE A 138 -2.73 -2.81 14.95
C PHE A 138 -3.14 -2.56 13.50
N MET A 139 -2.89 -3.51 12.60
CA MET A 139 -3.36 -3.41 11.21
C MET A 139 -4.87 -3.32 11.12
N TYR A 140 -5.58 -4.18 11.86
CA TYR A 140 -7.03 -4.18 11.85
C TYR A 140 -7.62 -2.97 12.58
N ALA A 141 -7.06 -2.59 13.73
CA ALA A 141 -7.52 -1.44 14.50
C ALA A 141 -7.35 -0.09 13.77
N THR A 142 -6.43 0.03 12.84
CA THR A 142 -6.09 1.31 12.21
C THR A 142 -6.31 1.37 10.71
N GLY A 143 -6.52 0.22 10.07
CA GLY A 143 -6.63 0.15 8.61
C GLY A 143 -5.41 0.68 7.86
N LEU A 144 -4.22 0.65 8.45
CA LEU A 144 -2.97 1.13 7.86
C LEU A 144 -2.62 0.44 6.53
N ARG A 145 -2.00 1.19 5.61
CA ARG A 145 -1.32 0.57 4.48
C ARG A 145 -0.08 -0.19 4.97
N ALA A 146 0.30 -1.27 4.27
CA ALA A 146 1.51 -2.03 4.64
C ALA A 146 2.75 -1.15 4.80
N SER A 147 2.95 -0.17 3.92
CA SER A 147 4.08 0.76 4.01
C SER A 147 4.01 1.68 5.23
N GLU A 148 2.82 2.11 5.63
CA GLU A 148 2.59 2.93 6.81
C GLU A 148 2.89 2.13 8.09
N LEU A 149 2.37 0.89 8.18
CA LEU A 149 2.64 -0.02 9.28
C LEU A 149 4.15 -0.27 9.47
N LEU A 150 4.84 -0.62 8.36
CA LEU A 150 6.26 -0.94 8.38
C LEU A 150 7.15 0.25 8.76
N ASN A 151 6.69 1.48 8.52
CA ASN A 151 7.41 2.71 8.88
C ASN A 151 6.89 3.35 10.16
N PHE A 152 5.89 2.78 10.80
CA PHE A 152 5.25 3.36 11.98
C PHE A 152 6.25 3.41 13.14
N ARG A 153 6.35 4.55 13.82
CA ARG A 153 7.31 4.80 14.89
C ARG A 153 6.62 4.77 16.25
N LYS A 154 7.36 4.37 17.28
CA LYS A 154 6.85 4.34 18.67
C LYS A 154 6.25 5.68 19.14
N PRO A 155 6.90 6.86 18.90
CA PRO A 155 6.36 8.14 19.34
C PRO A 155 5.06 8.55 18.63
N ASP A 156 4.74 7.90 17.48
CA ASP A 156 3.54 8.22 16.72
C ASP A 156 2.29 7.50 17.26
N LEU A 157 2.44 6.61 18.24
CA LEU A 157 1.35 6.03 19.01
C LEU A 157 1.16 6.82 20.30
N LEU A 158 0.11 7.63 20.35
CA LEU A 158 -0.21 8.51 21.48
C LEU A 158 -1.05 7.74 22.50
N PHE A 159 -0.40 7.04 23.41
CA PHE A 159 -1.03 6.16 24.39
C PHE A 159 -2.08 6.84 25.27
N ASP A 160 -1.83 8.10 25.68
CA ASP A 160 -2.72 8.85 26.57
C ASP A 160 -4.04 9.22 25.90
N THR A 161 -3.98 9.50 24.61
CA THR A 161 -5.15 9.87 23.83
C THR A 161 -5.78 8.69 23.07
N GLY A 162 -5.10 7.56 22.95
CA GLY A 162 -5.55 6.44 22.12
C GLY A 162 -5.62 6.78 20.63
N LEU A 163 -4.70 7.62 20.16
CA LEU A 163 -4.60 8.03 18.75
C LEU A 163 -3.27 7.56 18.16
N SER A 164 -3.27 7.26 16.89
CA SER A 164 -2.07 7.03 16.09
C SER A 164 -1.90 8.12 15.05
N ARG A 165 -0.69 8.68 14.95
CA ARG A 165 -0.31 9.68 13.94
C ARG A 165 0.29 8.96 12.77
N ILE A 166 -0.31 9.08 11.60
CA ILE A 166 0.07 8.31 10.42
C ILE A 166 0.51 9.25 9.32
N PHE A 167 1.71 9.05 8.81
CA PHE A 167 2.27 9.80 7.70
C PHE A 167 2.00 9.09 6.37
N GLY A 168 1.23 9.73 5.51
CA GLY A 168 0.88 9.25 4.18
C GLY A 168 1.85 9.73 3.08
N LYS A 169 1.45 9.54 1.83
CA LYS A 169 2.20 10.02 0.66
C LYS A 169 2.30 11.55 0.68
N GLY A 170 3.52 12.08 0.45
CA GLY A 170 3.76 13.53 0.41
C GLY A 170 3.83 14.18 1.79
N GLY A 171 4.08 13.42 2.87
CA GLY A 171 4.19 13.97 4.21
C GLY A 171 2.86 14.36 4.87
N LYS A 172 1.73 14.10 4.21
CA LYS A 172 0.41 14.38 4.80
C LYS A 172 0.18 13.51 6.03
N GLU A 173 -0.18 14.14 7.12
CA GLU A 173 -0.47 13.51 8.41
C GLU A 173 -1.97 13.27 8.56
N ARG A 174 -2.33 12.14 9.21
CA ARG A 174 -3.70 11.90 9.68
C ARG A 174 -3.69 11.23 11.04
N LEU A 175 -4.74 11.44 11.79
CA LEU A 175 -4.97 10.78 13.08
C LEU A 175 -5.98 9.65 12.92
N VAL A 176 -5.65 8.48 13.49
CA VAL A 176 -6.56 7.33 13.52
C VAL A 176 -6.70 6.87 14.96
N PRO A 177 -7.92 6.73 15.48
CA PRO A 177 -8.15 6.16 16.79
C PRO A 177 -7.67 4.71 16.86
N VAL A 178 -7.25 4.28 18.05
CA VAL A 178 -6.80 2.91 18.33
C VAL A 178 -7.58 2.41 19.54
N GLY A 179 -8.30 1.32 19.37
CA GLY A 179 -9.10 0.72 20.43
C GLY A 179 -8.24 0.24 21.61
N ARG A 180 -8.83 0.21 22.81
CA ARG A 180 -8.14 -0.17 24.06
C ARG A 180 -7.46 -1.53 23.97
N GLN A 181 -8.09 -2.50 23.29
CA GLN A 181 -7.52 -3.84 23.14
C GLN A 181 -6.20 -3.80 22.36
N ALA A 182 -6.17 -3.13 21.19
CA ALA A 182 -4.95 -2.99 20.40
C ALA A 182 -3.86 -2.24 21.18
N ILE A 183 -4.23 -1.16 21.90
CA ILE A 183 -3.31 -0.41 22.77
C ILE A 183 -2.66 -1.34 23.81
N ASN A 184 -3.45 -2.18 24.49
CA ASN A 184 -2.95 -3.09 25.52
C ASN A 184 -2.01 -4.15 24.94
N ILE A 185 -2.37 -4.71 23.79
CA ILE A 185 -1.55 -5.71 23.10
C ILE A 185 -0.22 -5.10 22.64
N ILE A 186 -0.25 -3.88 22.08
CA ILE A 186 0.98 -3.18 21.66
C ILE A 186 1.84 -2.81 22.88
N ARG A 187 1.23 -2.36 23.98
CA ARG A 187 1.94 -2.07 25.21
C ARG A 187 2.65 -3.31 25.74
N ASN A 188 1.98 -4.46 25.75
CA ASN A 188 2.56 -5.74 26.13
C ASN A 188 3.75 -6.12 25.24
N TYR A 189 3.60 -5.98 23.89
CA TYR A 189 4.70 -6.18 22.96
C TYR A 189 5.90 -5.26 23.25
N LEU A 190 5.65 -3.97 23.48
CA LEU A 190 6.70 -2.97 23.74
C LEU A 190 7.47 -3.25 25.04
N HIS A 191 6.78 -3.73 26.08
CA HIS A 191 7.41 -3.99 27.37
C HIS A 191 8.09 -5.37 27.45
N ARG A 192 7.48 -6.41 26.90
CA ARG A 192 7.96 -7.78 27.08
C ARG A 192 8.80 -8.32 25.94
N VAL A 193 8.53 -7.91 24.72
CA VAL A 193 9.11 -8.56 23.52
C VAL A 193 10.07 -7.64 22.79
N ARG A 194 9.66 -6.39 22.51
CA ARG A 194 10.49 -5.49 21.72
C ARG A 194 11.90 -5.27 22.32
N PRO A 195 12.09 -5.14 23.65
CA PRO A 195 13.41 -5.00 24.24
C PRO A 195 14.32 -6.23 23.99
N THR A 196 13.74 -7.44 23.96
CA THR A 196 14.52 -8.68 23.69
C THR A 196 14.91 -8.83 22.22
N LEU A 197 14.20 -8.16 21.31
CA LEU A 197 14.51 -8.16 19.88
C LEU A 197 15.40 -6.99 19.47
N ALA A 198 15.37 -5.88 20.23
CA ALA A 198 16.00 -4.64 19.83
C ALA A 198 17.53 -4.74 19.83
N THR A 199 18.13 -4.12 18.83
CA THR A 199 19.58 -3.90 18.68
C THR A 199 19.86 -2.41 18.56
N ALA A 200 21.12 -1.99 18.54
CA ALA A 200 21.52 -0.60 18.32
C ALA A 200 20.92 -0.02 17.03
N ASP A 201 20.73 -0.85 16.00
CA ASP A 201 20.19 -0.45 14.68
C ASP A 201 18.65 -0.42 14.60
N SER A 202 17.94 -0.80 15.67
CA SER A 202 16.47 -0.93 15.64
C SER A 202 15.74 0.39 15.47
N GLY A 203 16.33 1.49 15.91
CA GLY A 203 15.74 2.83 15.83
C GLY A 203 14.35 2.90 16.50
N GLU A 204 13.54 3.84 16.01
CA GLU A 204 12.22 4.14 16.57
C GLU A 204 11.07 3.34 15.94
N VAL A 205 11.32 2.49 14.94
CA VAL A 205 10.22 1.71 14.32
C VAL A 205 9.54 0.83 15.36
N LEU A 206 8.21 0.78 15.27
CA LEU A 206 7.39 0.04 16.26
C LEU A 206 7.65 -1.47 16.16
N PHE A 207 7.52 -2.05 14.97
CA PHE A 207 7.59 -3.50 14.77
C PHE A 207 8.93 -3.96 14.21
N LEU A 208 9.57 -4.89 14.91
CA LEU A 208 10.85 -5.46 14.56
C LEU A 208 10.70 -6.89 14.02
N ASN A 209 11.60 -7.28 13.12
CA ASN A 209 11.76 -8.68 12.75
C ASN A 209 12.56 -9.45 13.83
N ALA A 210 12.72 -10.77 13.68
CA ALA A 210 13.46 -11.61 14.64
C ALA A 210 14.95 -11.24 14.78
N ARG A 211 15.49 -10.37 13.91
CA ARG A 211 16.89 -9.91 13.96
C ARG A 211 17.00 -8.48 14.51
N GLY A 212 15.96 -7.95 15.12
CA GLY A 212 15.93 -6.59 15.67
C GLY A 212 15.87 -5.46 14.65
N ARG A 213 15.72 -5.76 13.36
CA ARG A 213 15.61 -4.76 12.30
C ARG A 213 14.15 -4.51 11.92
N LYS A 214 13.91 -3.41 11.23
CA LYS A 214 12.61 -3.10 10.64
C LYS A 214 12.06 -4.29 9.86
N LEU A 215 10.76 -4.59 10.07
CA LEU A 215 10.06 -5.64 9.34
C LEU A 215 9.98 -5.29 7.85
N SER A 216 10.26 -6.26 6.98
CA SER A 216 10.14 -6.09 5.53
C SER A 216 8.72 -6.37 5.03
N ARG A 217 8.38 -5.91 3.83
CA ARG A 217 7.11 -6.27 3.18
C ARG A 217 6.95 -7.79 3.07
N MET A 218 7.99 -8.49 2.66
CA MET A 218 8.00 -9.95 2.54
C MET A 218 7.79 -10.62 3.91
N GLY A 219 8.40 -10.07 4.96
CA GLY A 219 8.19 -10.55 6.34
C GLY A 219 6.73 -10.41 6.78
N LEU A 220 6.11 -9.26 6.50
CA LEU A 220 4.70 -9.03 6.81
C LEU A 220 3.78 -10.00 6.03
N TRP A 221 4.07 -10.23 4.74
CA TRP A 221 3.31 -11.19 3.94
C TRP A 221 3.42 -12.61 4.48
N LYS A 222 4.62 -13.06 4.88
CA LYS A 222 4.83 -14.39 5.49
C LYS A 222 4.06 -14.55 6.80
N ILE A 223 4.05 -13.51 7.64
CA ILE A 223 3.27 -13.51 8.89
C ILE A 223 1.78 -13.71 8.57
N LEU A 224 1.24 -12.92 7.64
CA LEU A 224 -0.15 -13.05 7.23
C LEU A 224 -0.48 -14.43 6.66
N ASP A 225 0.35 -14.94 5.76
CA ASP A 225 0.15 -16.24 5.11
C ASP A 225 0.09 -17.39 6.13
N ILE A 226 0.99 -17.37 7.12
CA ILE A 226 1.01 -18.36 8.21
C ILE A 226 -0.31 -18.33 8.97
N TYR A 227 -0.75 -17.17 9.46
CA TYR A 227 -1.93 -17.07 10.30
C TYR A 227 -3.25 -17.23 9.53
N VAL A 228 -3.28 -16.87 8.24
CA VAL A 228 -4.41 -17.19 7.36
C VAL A 228 -4.57 -18.69 7.19
N GLY A 229 -3.46 -19.41 7.00
CA GLY A 229 -3.47 -20.88 6.95
C GLY A 229 -3.93 -21.51 8.26
N LEU A 230 -3.42 -21.04 9.40
CA LEU A 230 -3.82 -21.54 10.73
C LEU A 230 -5.29 -21.25 11.05
N ALA A 231 -5.81 -20.10 10.61
CA ALA A 231 -7.23 -19.74 10.77
C ALA A 231 -8.17 -20.52 9.83
N GLY A 232 -7.64 -21.36 8.93
CA GLY A 232 -8.43 -22.12 7.96
C GLY A 232 -9.21 -21.24 6.97
N LEU A 233 -8.72 -20.04 6.66
CA LEU A 233 -9.43 -19.11 5.77
C LEU A 233 -9.17 -19.46 4.31
N ASP A 234 -10.20 -19.87 3.59
CA ASP A 234 -10.16 -20.12 2.14
C ASP A 234 -10.30 -18.80 1.33
N LYS A 235 -9.53 -17.80 1.71
CA LYS A 235 -9.51 -16.47 1.06
C LYS A 235 -8.07 -15.99 0.93
N LYS A 236 -7.76 -15.35 -0.20
CA LYS A 236 -6.45 -14.70 -0.35
C LYS A 236 -6.42 -13.41 0.47
N VAL A 237 -5.87 -13.48 1.68
CA VAL A 237 -5.76 -12.34 2.57
C VAL A 237 -4.47 -11.57 2.34
N SER A 238 -4.56 -10.27 2.33
CA SER A 238 -3.45 -9.34 2.14
C SER A 238 -3.57 -8.17 3.13
N PRO A 239 -2.55 -7.34 3.32
CA PRO A 239 -2.70 -6.11 4.09
C PRO A 239 -3.84 -5.21 3.58
N HIS A 240 -4.08 -5.20 2.26
CA HIS A 240 -5.21 -4.49 1.67
C HIS A 240 -6.57 -5.12 2.02
N THR A 241 -6.63 -6.44 2.16
CA THR A 241 -7.83 -7.14 2.60
C THR A 241 -8.21 -6.74 4.03
N ILE A 242 -7.23 -6.72 4.96
CA ILE A 242 -7.48 -6.29 6.36
C ILE A 242 -7.94 -4.84 6.41
N ARG A 243 -7.29 -3.95 5.67
CA ARG A 243 -7.68 -2.54 5.57
C ARG A 243 -9.10 -2.38 4.98
N HIS A 244 -9.44 -3.18 3.98
CA HIS A 244 -10.76 -3.13 3.38
C HIS A 244 -11.83 -3.64 4.36
N SER A 245 -11.53 -4.71 5.10
CA SER A 245 -12.40 -5.23 6.16
C SER A 245 -12.59 -4.20 7.30
N PHE A 246 -11.55 -3.47 7.70
CA PHE A 246 -11.65 -2.33 8.63
C PHE A 246 -12.67 -1.29 8.14
N ALA A 247 -12.54 -0.85 6.88
CA ALA A 247 -13.45 0.15 6.31
C ALA A 247 -14.89 -0.37 6.24
N THR A 248 -15.07 -1.60 5.75
CA THR A 248 -16.39 -2.23 5.60
C THR A 248 -17.07 -2.41 6.95
N HIS A 249 -16.36 -2.90 7.97
CA HIS A 249 -16.94 -3.10 9.30
C HIS A 249 -17.34 -1.81 10.00
N LEU A 250 -16.59 -0.73 9.81
CA LEU A 250 -17.01 0.59 10.30
C LEU A 250 -18.28 1.07 9.62
N LEU A 251 -18.36 0.98 8.28
CA LEU A 251 -19.52 1.41 7.51
C LEU A 251 -20.76 0.53 7.82
N GLU A 252 -20.61 -0.78 7.90
CA GLU A 252 -21.67 -1.72 8.30
C GLU A 252 -22.14 -1.47 9.74
N GLY A 253 -21.24 -1.02 10.62
CA GLY A 253 -21.56 -0.60 11.97
C GLY A 253 -22.37 0.70 12.02
N GLY A 254 -22.36 1.49 10.97
CA GLY A 254 -23.05 2.79 10.88
C GLY A 254 -22.13 4.02 11.00
N ALA A 255 -20.81 3.85 10.88
CA ALA A 255 -19.90 4.97 10.86
C ALA A 255 -20.11 5.82 9.61
N ASP A 256 -19.95 7.12 9.76
CA ASP A 256 -20.02 8.07 8.65
C ASP A 256 -18.91 7.82 7.62
N LEU A 257 -19.26 7.83 6.33
CA LEU A 257 -18.32 7.57 5.24
C LEU A 257 -17.15 8.55 5.23
N ARG A 258 -17.39 9.82 5.57
CA ARG A 258 -16.33 10.85 5.62
C ARG A 258 -15.32 10.55 6.72
N ALA A 259 -15.81 10.16 7.91
CA ALA A 259 -14.93 9.75 9.02
C ALA A 259 -14.05 8.55 8.61
N VAL A 260 -14.63 7.54 7.94
CA VAL A 260 -13.88 6.38 7.44
C VAL A 260 -12.85 6.79 6.38
N GLN A 261 -13.20 7.67 5.45
CA GLN A 261 -12.28 8.20 4.43
C GLN A 261 -11.13 8.99 5.05
N GLU A 262 -11.39 9.80 6.07
CA GLU A 262 -10.36 10.53 6.82
C GLU A 262 -9.40 9.58 7.55
N MET A 263 -9.92 8.58 8.27
CA MET A 263 -9.08 7.56 8.92
C MET A 263 -8.21 6.80 7.91
N LEU A 264 -8.73 6.55 6.71
CA LEU A 264 -8.00 5.86 5.66
C LEU A 264 -7.02 6.77 4.89
N GLY A 265 -7.17 8.07 4.92
CA GLY A 265 -6.35 9.04 4.18
C GLY A 265 -6.56 8.90 2.67
N HIS A 266 -7.80 9.05 2.20
CA HIS A 266 -8.12 9.16 0.78
C HIS A 266 -7.75 10.55 0.26
N VAL A 267 -7.00 10.62 -0.84
CA VAL A 267 -6.29 11.82 -1.33
C VAL A 267 -7.22 12.90 -1.90
N ASP A 268 -8.46 12.58 -2.26
CA ASP A 268 -9.38 13.51 -2.93
C ASP A 268 -10.06 14.54 -2.01
N ILE A 269 -9.83 14.46 -0.70
CA ILE A 269 -10.26 15.51 0.22
C ILE A 269 -9.09 16.47 0.38
N THR A 270 -9.04 17.45 -0.51
CA THR A 270 -8.12 18.58 -0.48
C THR A 270 -8.37 19.43 0.75
N THR A 271 -7.69 19.11 1.83
CA THR A 271 -7.30 20.13 2.82
C THR A 271 -6.27 19.55 3.77
N THR A 272 -5.16 20.23 3.97
CA THR A 272 -4.33 20.12 5.16
C THR A 272 -5.19 20.69 6.31
N GLN A 273 -6.16 19.91 6.79
CA GLN A 273 -6.94 20.29 7.94
C GLN A 273 -6.04 20.15 9.17
N ILE A 274 -5.81 21.26 9.84
CA ILE A 274 -5.33 21.25 11.22
C ILE A 274 -6.43 20.55 12.02
N TYR A 275 -6.20 19.31 12.47
CA TYR A 275 -7.17 18.56 13.27
C TYR A 275 -7.49 19.32 14.55
N THR A 276 -8.68 19.89 14.62
CA THR A 276 -9.17 20.56 15.80
C THR A 276 -9.47 19.55 16.91
N HIS A 277 -9.65 20.01 18.12
CA HIS A 277 -10.06 19.14 19.23
C HIS A 277 -11.43 18.48 18.96
N VAL A 278 -12.32 19.15 18.23
CA VAL A 278 -13.65 18.67 17.83
C VAL A 278 -13.53 17.52 16.84
N ASP A 279 -12.66 17.65 15.83
CA ASP A 279 -12.45 16.59 14.83
C ASP A 279 -11.90 15.31 15.47
N ARG A 280 -10.98 15.45 16.43
CA ARG A 280 -10.41 14.30 17.18
C ARG A 280 -11.46 13.58 17.99
N LYS A 281 -12.35 14.31 18.67
CA LYS A 281 -13.46 13.74 19.44
C LYS A 281 -14.42 13.00 18.52
N TYR A 282 -14.83 13.63 17.43
CA TYR A 282 -15.71 13.05 16.44
C TYR A 282 -15.16 11.72 15.85
N LEU A 283 -13.90 11.69 15.44
CA LEU A 283 -13.27 10.47 14.94
C LEU A 283 -13.23 9.36 15.98
N LYS A 284 -12.96 9.70 17.25
CA LYS A 284 -12.98 8.75 18.36
C LYS A 284 -14.37 8.19 18.61
N ASP A 285 -15.40 9.04 18.64
CA ASP A 285 -16.77 8.62 18.87
C ASP A 285 -17.24 7.68 17.76
N MET A 286 -16.95 8.00 16.50
CA MET A 286 -17.23 7.14 15.36
C MET A 286 -16.52 5.79 15.47
N TYR A 287 -15.23 5.81 15.80
CA TYR A 287 -14.45 4.59 15.97
C TYR A 287 -14.97 3.73 17.13
N THR A 288 -15.10 4.31 18.33
CA THR A 288 -15.50 3.57 19.54
C THR A 288 -16.90 2.98 19.43
N ARG A 289 -17.82 3.66 18.73
CA ARG A 289 -19.19 3.22 18.57
C ARG A 289 -19.35 2.10 17.53
N TYR A 290 -18.57 2.15 16.46
CA TYR A 290 -18.83 1.38 15.24
C TYR A 290 -17.74 0.37 14.89
N HIS A 291 -16.52 0.50 15.42
CA HIS A 291 -15.47 -0.47 15.17
C HIS A 291 -15.60 -1.68 16.09
N PRO A 292 -15.48 -2.94 15.59
CA PRO A 292 -15.62 -4.15 16.42
C PRO A 292 -14.60 -4.25 17.59
N ARG A 293 -13.51 -3.49 17.54
CA ARG A 293 -12.47 -3.34 18.59
C ARG A 293 -12.46 -1.92 19.20
N GLY A 294 -13.51 -1.15 19.02
CA GLY A 294 -13.67 0.22 19.51
C GLY A 294 -13.80 0.36 21.03
#